data_604e305d0aaef830182be944e3678a7b
#
_entry.id   604e305d0aaef830182be944e3678a7b
#
_cell.length_a   1.000
_cell.length_b   1.000
_cell.length_c   1.000
_cell.angle_alpha   90.00
_cell.angle_beta   90.00
_cell.angle_gamma   90.00
#
_symmetry.space_group_name_H-M   'P 1'
#
loop_
_entity.id
_entity.type
_entity.pdbx_description
1 polymer ?
#
loop_
_entity_poly.entity_id
_entity_poly.type
_entity_poly.pdbx_seq_one_letter_code
_entity_poly.pdbx_strand_id
1 'polypeptide(L)'
;MAKDKIAYVCSNCGQESTKWIGKCPNCGQWNTFKEIRIANDTGTMAAKTAAHAVRHALTGKNKPLHLREISAQDEPRIDMHDAELNRVLGGGLVPGSIVLLGGEPGIGKSTLTLQTILHMDDRRVLYVSGEESTHQIKMRAERIGGNSEVMILCETSLEDIFDNVKEVKPELVVIDSIQTISTSDVESSPGSITQVRECAAALLRFAKTSGIPVILIGHINKEGTLAGPKLLEHIVDTVIQFEGDQHYMYRILRSIKNRFGSTSELGIYEMQQNGLRQVSNPSELLLSQDHEGLSGVAISSVIEGVRPFLVETQALVSSAAYGTPQRSATGFDQRRLNMLLAVLEKRVGFKLMQKDVFINIAGGLRVTDLAMDLSVIAAVLSSNVDTAIEAGWCMAGEVGLSGEVRPVNRIEQRIAEAEKLGFEHIIIPAHNLKGFDKRKYKIELHPVRKVEEALRTLFG
;
A
#
# COMPACT_ATOMS: atom_id res chain seq x y z
N MET A 1 49.74 -18.73 -17.41
CA MET A 1 48.36 -19.28 -17.51
C MET A 1 47.65 -18.97 -16.19
N ALA A 2 46.81 -17.96 -16.17
CA ALA A 2 46.05 -17.58 -15.00
C ALA A 2 44.88 -18.59 -14.85
N LYS A 3 44.76 -19.22 -13.68
CA LYS A 3 43.63 -20.17 -13.42
C LYS A 3 42.36 -19.38 -13.23
N ASP A 4 41.31 -19.74 -13.99
CA ASP A 4 39.95 -19.24 -13.80
C ASP A 4 39.51 -19.50 -12.35
N LYS A 5 38.95 -18.48 -11.70
CA LYS A 5 38.32 -18.64 -10.39
C LYS A 5 36.89 -19.13 -10.58
N ILE A 6 36.59 -20.25 -9.93
CA ILE A 6 35.24 -20.81 -9.89
C ILE A 6 34.55 -20.25 -8.65
N ALA A 7 33.37 -19.67 -8.82
CA ALA A 7 32.47 -19.31 -7.73
C ALA A 7 31.13 -20.02 -7.90
N TYR A 8 30.44 -20.27 -6.80
CA TYR A 8 29.12 -20.87 -6.76
C TYR A 8 28.10 -19.84 -6.28
N VAL A 9 27.04 -19.63 -7.06
CA VAL A 9 26.02 -18.63 -6.75
C VAL A 9 24.65 -19.31 -6.60
N CYS A 10 23.95 -19.00 -5.53
CA CYS A 10 22.60 -19.50 -5.29
C CYS A 10 21.63 -18.88 -6.30
N SER A 11 20.96 -19.70 -7.11
CA SER A 11 19.99 -19.25 -8.13
C SER A 11 18.71 -18.65 -7.54
N ASN A 12 18.47 -18.81 -6.23
CA ASN A 12 17.26 -18.30 -5.57
C ASN A 12 17.49 -16.95 -4.86
N CYS A 13 18.67 -16.69 -4.28
CA CYS A 13 18.91 -15.48 -3.48
C CYS A 13 20.22 -14.75 -3.82
N GLY A 14 21.00 -15.23 -4.78
CA GLY A 14 22.25 -14.61 -5.19
C GLY A 14 23.43 -14.75 -4.22
N GLN A 15 23.29 -15.52 -3.13
CA GLN A 15 24.37 -15.75 -2.17
C GLN A 15 25.55 -16.43 -2.86
N GLU A 16 26.74 -15.84 -2.74
CA GLU A 16 27.98 -16.39 -3.29
C GLU A 16 28.72 -17.29 -2.30
N SER A 17 29.37 -18.31 -2.82
CA SER A 17 30.24 -19.23 -2.06
C SER A 17 31.42 -19.64 -2.91
N THR A 18 32.56 -19.84 -2.28
CA THR A 18 33.78 -20.37 -2.93
C THR A 18 33.74 -21.89 -3.14
N LYS A 19 32.71 -22.56 -2.58
CA LYS A 19 32.48 -24.02 -2.68
C LYS A 19 31.01 -24.27 -2.91
N TRP A 20 30.70 -25.35 -3.62
CA TRP A 20 29.32 -25.82 -3.74
C TRP A 20 28.77 -26.24 -2.36
N ILE A 21 27.58 -25.74 -2.00
CA ILE A 21 26.90 -26.02 -0.75
C ILE A 21 25.51 -26.57 -1.07
N GLY A 22 25.14 -27.71 -0.51
CA GLY A 22 23.87 -28.39 -0.77
C GLY A 22 22.65 -27.59 -0.30
N LYS A 23 22.76 -26.81 0.80
CA LYS A 23 21.71 -25.94 1.33
C LYS A 23 22.23 -24.52 1.43
N CYS A 24 21.51 -23.57 0.86
CA CYS A 24 21.89 -22.16 0.93
C CYS A 24 21.74 -21.62 2.37
N PRO A 25 22.79 -21.04 2.98
CA PRO A 25 22.71 -20.53 4.34
C PRO A 25 21.85 -19.28 4.48
N ASN A 26 21.63 -18.55 3.36
CA ASN A 26 20.85 -17.31 3.36
C ASN A 26 19.34 -17.57 3.15
N CYS A 27 18.95 -18.35 2.13
CA CYS A 27 17.53 -18.59 1.81
C CYS A 27 17.02 -19.98 2.22
N GLY A 28 17.86 -20.88 2.75
CA GLY A 28 17.49 -22.21 3.21
C GLY A 28 17.12 -23.22 2.12
N GLN A 29 17.14 -22.85 0.85
CA GLN A 29 16.80 -23.72 -0.29
C GLN A 29 17.91 -24.73 -0.59
N TRP A 30 17.51 -25.93 -1.03
CA TRP A 30 18.42 -27.01 -1.36
C TRP A 30 18.77 -27.03 -2.85
N ASN A 31 20.02 -27.39 -3.18
CA ASN A 31 20.52 -27.60 -4.56
C ASN A 31 20.37 -26.38 -5.48
N THR A 32 20.51 -25.18 -4.92
CA THR A 32 20.34 -23.91 -5.66
C THR A 32 21.66 -23.28 -6.10
N PHE A 33 22.82 -23.83 -5.70
CA PHE A 33 24.12 -23.29 -6.12
C PHE A 33 24.48 -23.79 -7.52
N LYS A 34 24.75 -22.82 -8.41
CA LYS A 34 25.26 -23.06 -9.77
C LYS A 34 26.72 -22.58 -9.87
N GLU A 35 27.54 -23.35 -10.58
CA GLU A 35 28.92 -22.99 -10.88
C GLU A 35 28.95 -21.85 -11.86
N ILE A 36 29.70 -20.79 -11.55
CA ILE A 36 29.99 -19.67 -12.45
C ILE A 36 31.50 -19.55 -12.55
N ARG A 37 32.00 -19.57 -13.77
CA ARG A 37 33.41 -19.32 -14.05
C ARG A 37 33.63 -17.82 -14.19
N ILE A 38 34.39 -17.25 -13.29
CA ILE A 38 34.83 -15.85 -13.38
C ILE A 38 36.07 -15.82 -14.28
N ALA A 39 35.90 -15.47 -15.54
CA ALA A 39 37.03 -15.18 -16.41
C ALA A 39 37.76 -13.96 -15.85
N ASN A 40 39.05 -14.09 -15.59
CA ASN A 40 39.94 -12.93 -15.35
C ASN A 40 40.14 -12.24 -16.68
N ASP A 41 39.21 -11.40 -17.08
CA ASP A 41 39.37 -10.59 -18.28
C ASP A 41 40.29 -9.38 -17.95
N THR A 42 41.47 -9.43 -18.51
CA THR A 42 42.31 -8.27 -18.65
C THR A 42 41.66 -7.35 -19.65
N GLY A 43 40.80 -6.48 -19.14
CA GLY A 43 39.90 -5.64 -19.90
C GLY A 43 40.51 -4.96 -21.10
N THR A 44 39.91 -5.19 -22.23
CA THR A 44 40.11 -4.42 -23.47
C THR A 44 39.72 -2.95 -23.24
N MET A 45 40.41 -2.05 -23.91
CA MET A 45 40.28 -0.58 -23.78
C MET A 45 38.83 -0.05 -23.95
N ALA A 46 37.94 -0.79 -24.59
CA ALA A 46 36.53 -0.41 -24.81
C ALA A 46 35.69 -0.42 -23.52
N ALA A 47 35.88 -1.41 -22.61
CA ALA A 47 35.16 -1.46 -21.32
C ALA A 47 35.65 -0.36 -20.37
N LYS A 48 36.91 0.03 -20.45
CA LYS A 48 37.44 1.18 -19.69
C LYS A 48 36.91 2.52 -20.20
N THR A 49 36.61 2.65 -21.51
CA THR A 49 36.04 3.88 -22.07
C THR A 49 34.56 4.06 -21.71
N ALA A 50 33.76 3.01 -21.69
CA ALA A 50 32.36 3.10 -21.26
C ALA A 50 32.24 3.41 -19.75
N ALA A 51 32.98 2.72 -18.90
CA ALA A 51 33.06 3.03 -17.47
C ALA A 51 33.67 4.43 -17.20
N HIS A 52 34.57 4.91 -18.03
CA HIS A 52 35.11 6.27 -17.96
C HIS A 52 34.14 7.33 -18.48
N ALA A 53 33.34 7.04 -19.51
CA ALA A 53 32.29 7.95 -20.01
C ALA A 53 31.15 8.14 -18.99
N VAL A 54 30.71 7.06 -18.34
CA VAL A 54 29.75 7.15 -17.23
C VAL A 54 30.38 7.86 -16.00
N ARG A 55 31.66 7.61 -15.69
CA ARG A 55 32.39 8.36 -14.64
C ARG A 55 32.56 9.83 -14.98
N HIS A 56 32.80 10.20 -16.23
CA HIS A 56 32.98 11.61 -16.64
C HIS A 56 31.66 12.40 -16.70
N ALA A 57 30.51 11.75 -16.97
CA ALA A 57 29.20 12.37 -16.84
C ALA A 57 28.83 12.60 -15.35
N LEU A 58 29.49 11.91 -14.42
CA LEU A 58 29.18 11.91 -12.97
C LEU A 58 30.20 12.73 -12.13
N THR A 59 31.26 13.36 -12.75
CA THR A 59 32.22 14.15 -11.99
C THR A 59 31.89 15.64 -11.97
N GLY A 60 30.69 16.00 -11.53
CA GLY A 60 30.62 17.13 -10.62
C GLY A 60 31.27 16.64 -9.32
N LYS A 61 32.46 17.11 -8.98
CA LYS A 61 33.16 16.77 -7.74
C LYS A 61 32.25 17.18 -6.58
N ASN A 62 31.46 16.24 -6.02
CA ASN A 62 30.76 16.48 -4.77
C ASN A 62 31.82 16.72 -3.69
N LYS A 63 32.07 17.97 -3.37
CA LYS A 63 32.90 18.34 -2.23
C LYS A 63 32.08 18.18 -0.98
N PRO A 64 32.61 17.65 0.13
CA PRO A 64 31.93 17.68 1.40
C PRO A 64 31.55 19.12 1.76
N LEU A 65 30.28 19.34 2.09
CA LEU A 65 29.75 20.63 2.53
C LEU A 65 29.45 20.55 4.04
N HIS A 66 29.63 21.62 4.75
CA HIS A 66 29.14 21.71 6.10
C HIS A 66 27.61 21.80 6.08
N LEU A 67 26.92 21.14 7.02
CA LEU A 67 25.46 21.15 7.12
C LEU A 67 24.88 22.59 7.12
N ARG A 68 25.59 23.54 7.74
CA ARG A 68 25.21 24.97 7.79
C ARG A 68 25.32 25.68 6.42
N GLU A 69 26.02 25.10 5.46
CA GLU A 69 26.19 25.65 4.10
C GLU A 69 25.10 25.14 3.16
N ILE A 70 24.34 24.14 3.60
CA ILE A 70 23.21 23.59 2.87
C ILE A 70 21.98 24.41 3.27
N SER A 71 21.45 25.20 2.33
CA SER A 71 20.19 25.87 2.55
C SER A 71 19.08 24.80 2.59
N ALA A 72 18.36 24.72 3.70
CA ALA A 72 17.12 23.95 3.80
C ALA A 72 16.00 24.75 3.08
N GLN A 73 16.17 25.05 1.80
CA GLN A 73 15.05 25.46 0.98
C GLN A 73 14.24 24.22 0.73
N ASP A 74 12.96 24.26 1.08
CA ASP A 74 12.00 23.24 0.71
C ASP A 74 12.03 23.14 -0.82
N GLU A 75 12.65 22.07 -1.34
CA GLU A 75 12.55 21.80 -2.77
C GLU A 75 11.07 21.61 -3.09
N PRO A 76 10.49 22.42 -4.01
CA PRO A 76 9.08 22.34 -4.31
C PRO A 76 8.77 20.94 -4.83
N ARG A 77 7.86 20.25 -4.17
CA ARG A 77 7.38 18.95 -4.60
C ARG A 77 6.63 19.09 -5.91
N ILE A 78 6.75 18.11 -6.77
CA ILE A 78 6.00 18.03 -8.02
C ILE A 78 4.60 17.56 -7.68
N ASP A 79 3.61 18.39 -8.00
CA ASP A 79 2.20 18.04 -7.90
C ASP A 79 1.87 16.99 -8.96
N MET A 80 1.32 15.85 -8.52
CA MET A 80 0.92 14.77 -9.40
C MET A 80 -0.51 14.97 -9.96
N HIS A 81 -1.14 16.11 -9.70
CA HIS A 81 -2.54 16.41 -10.06
C HIS A 81 -3.54 15.34 -9.62
N ASP A 82 -3.18 14.60 -8.59
CA ASP A 82 -3.98 13.58 -7.95
C ASP A 82 -3.83 13.72 -6.42
N ALA A 83 -4.92 14.11 -5.75
CA ALA A 83 -4.88 14.42 -4.32
C ALA A 83 -4.60 13.19 -3.44
N GLU A 84 -5.08 12.02 -3.84
CA GLU A 84 -4.86 10.78 -3.09
C GLU A 84 -3.42 10.27 -3.28
N LEU A 85 -2.86 10.37 -4.50
CA LEU A 85 -1.47 10.04 -4.76
C LEU A 85 -0.52 11.03 -4.06
N ASN A 86 -0.77 12.34 -4.16
CA ASN A 86 0.01 13.36 -3.46
C ASN A 86 0.03 13.13 -1.96
N ARG A 87 -1.11 12.76 -1.37
CA ARG A 87 -1.23 12.43 0.06
C ARG A 87 -0.27 11.30 0.43
N VAL A 88 -0.30 10.20 -0.30
CA VAL A 88 0.54 9.01 -0.04
C VAL A 88 2.02 9.29 -0.27
N LEU A 89 2.35 10.17 -1.22
CA LEU A 89 3.70 10.67 -1.43
C LEU A 89 4.17 11.65 -0.34
N GLY A 90 3.26 12.17 0.48
CA GLY A 90 3.54 13.15 1.54
C GLY A 90 3.53 14.58 1.04
N GLY A 91 2.69 14.89 0.06
CA GLY A 91 2.47 16.22 -0.54
C GLY A 91 3.00 16.38 -1.96
N GLY A 92 3.35 15.29 -2.64
CA GLY A 92 3.84 15.28 -4.02
C GLY A 92 5.17 14.58 -4.21
N LEU A 93 5.60 14.46 -5.46
CA LEU A 93 6.82 13.76 -5.85
C LEU A 93 8.05 14.63 -5.59
N VAL A 94 9.06 14.07 -4.94
CA VAL A 94 10.31 14.80 -4.63
C VAL A 94 11.24 14.74 -5.83
N PRO A 95 11.82 15.87 -6.30
CA PRO A 95 12.83 15.86 -7.36
C PRO A 95 14.01 14.93 -7.03
N GLY A 96 14.51 14.21 -8.04
CA GLY A 96 15.61 13.25 -7.86
C GLY A 96 15.27 12.03 -7.00
N SER A 97 14.00 11.80 -6.67
CA SER A 97 13.56 10.61 -5.95
C SER A 97 13.24 9.45 -6.88
N ILE A 98 13.28 8.24 -6.33
CA ILE A 98 12.79 7.05 -7.00
C ILE A 98 11.67 6.41 -6.19
N VAL A 99 10.52 6.24 -6.85
CA VAL A 99 9.29 5.69 -6.26
C VAL A 99 8.98 4.35 -6.90
N LEU A 100 8.71 3.33 -6.11
CA LEU A 100 8.22 2.04 -6.56
C LEU A 100 6.72 1.93 -6.29
N LEU A 101 5.94 1.79 -7.34
CA LEU A 101 4.51 1.46 -7.29
C LEU A 101 4.33 -0.05 -7.50
N GLY A 102 4.11 -0.77 -6.41
CA GLY A 102 3.90 -2.22 -6.39
C GLY A 102 2.42 -2.60 -6.31
N GLY A 103 2.07 -3.81 -6.75
CA GLY A 103 0.71 -4.34 -6.64
C GLY A 103 0.51 -5.56 -7.54
N GLU A 104 -0.59 -6.30 -7.33
CA GLU A 104 -0.94 -7.44 -8.16
C GLU A 104 -1.12 -7.05 -9.64
N PRO A 105 -0.89 -7.98 -10.58
CA PRO A 105 -1.24 -7.77 -11.99
C PRO A 105 -2.73 -7.43 -12.14
N GLY A 106 -3.03 -6.44 -12.98
CA GLY A 106 -4.42 -6.02 -13.24
C GLY A 106 -5.06 -5.14 -12.17
N ILE A 107 -4.38 -4.79 -11.05
CA ILE A 107 -4.92 -3.96 -9.97
C ILE A 107 -5.18 -2.49 -10.39
N GLY A 108 -4.53 -2.01 -11.44
CA GLY A 108 -4.68 -0.63 -11.95
C GLY A 108 -3.43 0.25 -11.86
N LYS A 109 -2.24 -0.29 -11.57
CA LYS A 109 -0.98 0.49 -11.44
C LYS A 109 -0.68 1.35 -12.67
N SER A 110 -0.61 0.71 -13.83
CA SER A 110 -0.35 1.40 -15.11
C SER A 110 -1.45 2.40 -15.47
N THR A 111 -2.70 2.10 -15.08
CA THR A 111 -3.83 3.01 -15.28
C THR A 111 -3.69 4.25 -14.40
N LEU A 112 -3.41 4.09 -13.09
CA LEU A 112 -3.19 5.20 -12.18
C LEU A 112 -2.06 6.10 -12.68
N THR A 113 -0.92 5.51 -13.00
CA THR A 113 0.26 6.27 -13.42
C THR A 113 0.01 7.00 -14.74
N LEU A 114 -0.57 6.32 -15.74
CA LEU A 114 -0.90 6.95 -17.01
C LEU A 114 -1.92 8.08 -16.83
N GLN A 115 -2.98 7.84 -16.07
CA GLN A 115 -4.00 8.85 -15.76
C GLN A 115 -3.39 10.10 -15.12
N THR A 116 -2.52 9.91 -14.14
CA THR A 116 -1.85 10.99 -13.43
C THR A 116 -1.00 11.83 -14.38
N ILE A 117 -0.14 11.20 -15.17
CA ILE A 117 0.76 11.92 -16.08
C ILE A 117 0.02 12.58 -17.24
N LEU A 118 -1.14 12.07 -17.67
CA LEU A 118 -2.00 12.70 -18.67
C LEU A 118 -2.63 14.03 -18.21
N HIS A 119 -2.59 14.33 -16.92
CA HIS A 119 -3.04 15.60 -16.36
C HIS A 119 -1.88 16.56 -16.01
N MET A 120 -0.62 16.18 -16.31
CA MET A 120 0.57 16.99 -16.06
C MET A 120 0.95 17.80 -17.30
N ASP A 121 0.12 18.79 -17.66
CA ASP A 121 0.34 19.61 -18.87
C ASP A 121 1.53 20.57 -18.75
N ASP A 122 2.00 20.81 -17.53
CA ASP A 122 3.12 21.70 -17.20
C ASP A 122 4.50 21.05 -17.28
N ARG A 123 4.56 19.72 -17.59
CA ARG A 123 5.79 18.93 -17.49
C ARG A 123 6.00 17.99 -18.67
N ARG A 124 7.26 17.84 -19.04
CA ARG A 124 7.65 16.83 -20.03
C ARG A 124 7.84 15.48 -19.33
N VAL A 125 6.98 14.54 -19.62
CA VAL A 125 7.00 13.20 -19.05
C VAL A 125 7.41 12.19 -20.12
N LEU A 126 8.35 11.31 -19.79
CA LEU A 126 8.71 10.15 -20.60
C LEU A 126 8.13 8.88 -19.92
N TYR A 127 7.20 8.23 -20.61
CA TYR A 127 6.64 6.95 -20.20
C TYR A 127 7.28 5.84 -21.02
N VAL A 128 8.04 4.98 -20.35
CA VAL A 128 8.73 3.83 -20.95
C VAL A 128 7.92 2.58 -20.64
N SER A 129 7.53 1.85 -21.69
CA SER A 129 6.83 0.57 -21.58
C SER A 129 7.66 -0.56 -22.15
N GLY A 130 7.88 -1.60 -21.34
CA GLY A 130 8.45 -2.86 -21.80
C GLY A 130 7.43 -3.97 -22.01
N GLU A 131 6.13 -3.71 -21.75
CA GLU A 131 5.07 -4.73 -21.86
C GLU A 131 4.05 -4.42 -22.94
N GLU A 132 3.72 -3.15 -23.14
CA GLU A 132 2.66 -2.71 -24.05
C GLU A 132 3.22 -1.93 -25.25
N SER A 133 2.58 -2.10 -26.40
CA SER A 133 2.88 -1.33 -27.58
C SER A 133 2.34 0.11 -27.48
N THR A 134 2.90 1.02 -28.27
CA THR A 134 2.44 2.42 -28.35
C THR A 134 0.95 2.52 -28.67
N HIS A 135 0.42 1.61 -29.51
CA HIS A 135 -1.00 1.58 -29.87
C HIS A 135 -1.90 1.19 -28.68
N GLN A 136 -1.48 0.19 -27.88
CA GLN A 136 -2.23 -0.22 -26.67
C GLN A 136 -2.27 0.88 -25.62
N ILE A 137 -1.13 1.56 -25.41
CA ILE A 137 -1.06 2.71 -24.49
C ILE A 137 -1.94 3.86 -25.00
N LYS A 138 -1.94 4.14 -26.31
CA LYS A 138 -2.79 5.16 -26.92
C LYS A 138 -4.28 4.87 -26.70
N MET A 139 -4.73 3.64 -26.94
CA MET A 139 -6.11 3.23 -26.70
C MET A 139 -6.51 3.40 -25.22
N ARG A 140 -5.59 3.09 -24.30
CA ARG A 140 -5.81 3.29 -22.86
C ARG A 140 -5.90 4.78 -22.52
N ALA A 141 -5.00 5.58 -23.05
CA ALA A 141 -4.99 7.05 -22.85
C ALA A 141 -6.29 7.71 -23.36
N GLU A 142 -6.78 7.30 -24.52
CA GLU A 142 -8.06 7.79 -25.08
C GLU A 142 -9.26 7.43 -24.20
N ARG A 143 -9.26 6.25 -23.60
CA ARG A 143 -10.32 5.83 -22.68
C ARG A 143 -10.30 6.61 -21.35
N ILE A 144 -9.10 6.90 -20.84
CA ILE A 144 -8.90 7.67 -19.60
C ILE A 144 -9.27 9.14 -19.83
N GLY A 145 -8.94 9.68 -20.99
CA GLY A 145 -9.00 11.11 -21.28
C GLY A 145 -7.76 11.85 -20.78
N GLY A 146 -7.63 13.11 -21.15
CA GLY A 146 -6.47 13.94 -20.85
C GLY A 146 -5.79 14.40 -22.14
N ASN A 147 -5.05 15.47 -22.05
CA ASN A 147 -4.49 16.15 -23.23
C ASN A 147 -3.01 16.51 -23.05
N SER A 148 -2.25 15.72 -22.30
CA SER A 148 -0.86 16.04 -22.05
C SER A 148 0.06 15.58 -23.20
N GLU A 149 1.19 16.28 -23.34
CA GLU A 149 2.25 15.95 -24.28
C GLU A 149 3.19 14.84 -23.74
N VAL A 150 2.62 13.76 -23.17
CA VAL A 150 3.38 12.62 -22.68
C VAL A 150 4.08 11.92 -23.84
N MET A 151 5.38 11.73 -23.73
CA MET A 151 6.17 10.96 -24.69
C MET A 151 6.20 9.49 -24.30
N ILE A 152 5.89 8.62 -25.26
CA ILE A 152 5.84 7.18 -25.08
C ILE A 152 7.04 6.54 -25.77
N LEU A 153 7.80 5.71 -25.04
CA LEU A 153 8.91 4.93 -25.53
C LEU A 153 8.63 3.44 -25.23
N CYS A 154 8.59 2.61 -26.27
CA CYS A 154 8.50 1.16 -26.10
C CYS A 154 9.92 0.57 -26.23
N GLU A 155 10.60 0.40 -25.11
CA GLU A 155 11.99 -0.06 -25.07
C GLU A 155 12.25 -0.85 -23.76
N THR A 156 13.15 -1.82 -23.83
CA THR A 156 13.55 -2.67 -22.71
C THR A 156 15.04 -2.57 -22.38
N SER A 157 15.87 -2.01 -23.29
CA SER A 157 17.28 -1.75 -23.05
C SER A 157 17.45 -0.48 -22.21
N LEU A 158 18.10 -0.61 -21.04
CA LEU A 158 18.34 0.52 -20.16
C LEU A 158 19.27 1.57 -20.82
N GLU A 159 20.20 1.14 -21.63
CA GLU A 159 21.13 1.98 -22.37
C GLU A 159 20.39 2.86 -23.37
N ASP A 160 19.50 2.28 -24.15
CA ASP A 160 18.69 3.00 -25.15
C ASP A 160 17.69 3.94 -24.47
N ILE A 161 17.15 3.54 -23.32
CA ILE A 161 16.30 4.41 -22.49
C ILE A 161 17.09 5.65 -22.06
N PHE A 162 18.33 5.50 -21.56
CA PHE A 162 19.14 6.64 -21.14
C PHE A 162 19.57 7.54 -22.30
N ASP A 163 19.76 6.99 -23.49
CA ASP A 163 20.08 7.81 -24.66
C ASP A 163 18.85 8.64 -25.09
N ASN A 164 17.65 8.05 -25.08
CA ASN A 164 16.40 8.79 -25.31
C ASN A 164 16.17 9.87 -24.22
N VAL A 165 16.44 9.57 -22.96
CA VAL A 165 16.34 10.56 -21.86
C VAL A 165 17.24 11.77 -22.10
N LYS A 166 18.46 11.60 -22.63
CA LYS A 166 19.37 12.71 -22.95
C LYS A 166 18.81 13.61 -24.06
N GLU A 167 18.15 13.01 -25.06
CA GLU A 167 17.57 13.71 -26.19
C GLU A 167 16.29 14.46 -25.76
N VAL A 168 15.37 13.77 -25.12
CA VAL A 168 14.05 14.25 -24.70
C VAL A 168 14.13 15.25 -23.56
N LYS A 169 15.08 15.09 -22.63
CA LYS A 169 15.24 15.87 -21.39
C LYS A 169 13.94 15.95 -20.60
N PRO A 170 13.36 14.81 -20.19
CA PRO A 170 12.14 14.79 -19.43
C PRO A 170 12.34 15.35 -18.01
N GLU A 171 11.25 15.79 -17.38
CA GLU A 171 11.21 16.23 -15.98
C GLU A 171 10.67 15.14 -15.05
N LEU A 172 10.11 14.05 -15.62
CA LEU A 172 9.68 12.84 -14.95
C LEU A 172 9.86 11.65 -15.89
N VAL A 173 10.36 10.55 -15.36
CA VAL A 173 10.46 9.26 -16.09
C VAL A 173 9.59 8.22 -15.39
N VAL A 174 8.77 7.50 -16.16
CA VAL A 174 8.00 6.36 -15.69
C VAL A 174 8.50 5.11 -16.40
N ILE A 175 8.71 4.02 -15.66
CA ILE A 175 9.13 2.72 -16.17
C ILE A 175 8.04 1.68 -15.88
N ASP A 176 7.40 1.14 -16.90
CA ASP A 176 6.32 0.15 -16.82
C ASP A 176 6.64 -1.10 -17.68
N SER A 177 7.19 -2.16 -17.09
CA SER A 177 7.54 -2.40 -15.69
C SER A 177 9.04 -2.58 -15.52
N ILE A 178 9.54 -2.44 -14.29
CA ILE A 178 10.96 -2.66 -13.98
C ILE A 178 11.42 -4.10 -14.28
N GLN A 179 10.49 -5.06 -14.30
CA GLN A 179 10.77 -6.46 -14.59
C GLN A 179 11.14 -6.72 -16.05
N THR A 180 10.73 -5.86 -16.98
CA THR A 180 11.01 -6.01 -18.42
C THR A 180 12.29 -5.34 -18.84
N ILE A 181 12.82 -4.42 -18.01
CA ILE A 181 14.05 -3.69 -18.34
C ILE A 181 15.29 -4.56 -18.08
N SER A 182 16.25 -4.47 -18.98
CA SER A 182 17.52 -5.17 -18.89
C SER A 182 18.69 -4.26 -19.26
N THR A 183 19.87 -4.58 -18.73
CA THR A 183 21.13 -3.95 -19.09
C THR A 183 22.13 -4.98 -19.63
N SER A 184 22.91 -4.58 -20.61
CA SER A 184 24.00 -5.40 -21.17
C SER A 184 25.17 -5.59 -20.18
N ASP A 185 25.24 -4.79 -19.12
CA ASP A 185 26.30 -4.87 -18.10
C ASP A 185 26.22 -6.15 -17.24
N VAL A 186 25.12 -6.90 -17.33
CA VAL A 186 24.88 -8.09 -16.51
C VAL A 186 24.49 -9.29 -17.38
N GLU A 187 25.29 -10.35 -17.32
CA GLU A 187 25.03 -11.62 -17.99
C GLU A 187 23.94 -12.43 -17.27
N SER A 188 22.69 -11.97 -17.30
CA SER A 188 21.53 -12.71 -16.75
C SER A 188 20.30 -12.40 -17.59
N SER A 189 19.34 -13.33 -17.59
CA SER A 189 18.11 -13.17 -18.38
C SER A 189 17.31 -11.96 -17.96
N PRO A 190 16.65 -11.23 -18.88
CA PRO A 190 15.68 -10.20 -18.54
C PRO A 190 14.65 -10.70 -17.52
N GLY A 191 14.22 -9.88 -16.60
CA GLY A 191 13.29 -10.23 -15.51
C GLY A 191 13.91 -11.02 -14.34
N SER A 192 15.19 -11.44 -14.44
CA SER A 192 15.89 -12.03 -13.29
C SER A 192 16.07 -11.01 -12.16
N ILE A 193 16.15 -11.50 -10.92
CA ILE A 193 16.36 -10.65 -9.72
C ILE A 193 17.60 -9.77 -9.88
N THR A 194 18.66 -10.31 -10.48
CA THR A 194 19.92 -9.58 -10.70
C THR A 194 19.72 -8.43 -11.69
N GLN A 195 19.05 -8.67 -12.82
CA GLN A 195 18.75 -7.61 -13.81
C GLN A 195 17.90 -6.50 -13.20
N VAL A 196 16.80 -6.88 -12.54
CA VAL A 196 15.89 -5.92 -11.89
C VAL A 196 16.62 -5.06 -10.86
N ARG A 197 17.52 -5.66 -10.08
CA ARG A 197 18.34 -4.95 -9.10
C ARG A 197 19.29 -3.95 -9.74
N GLU A 198 20.05 -4.39 -10.74
CA GLU A 198 21.07 -3.53 -11.37
C GLU A 198 20.41 -2.39 -12.16
N CYS A 199 19.32 -2.66 -12.88
CA CYS A 199 18.53 -1.61 -13.55
C CYS A 199 17.98 -0.59 -12.54
N ALA A 200 17.38 -1.05 -11.43
CA ALA A 200 16.87 -0.15 -10.39
C ALA A 200 17.98 0.67 -9.74
N ALA A 201 19.17 0.09 -9.50
CA ALA A 201 20.32 0.80 -8.96
C ALA A 201 20.88 1.85 -9.94
N ALA A 202 20.87 1.56 -11.24
CA ALA A 202 21.27 2.51 -12.28
C ALA A 202 20.26 3.68 -12.37
N LEU A 203 18.95 3.39 -12.34
CA LEU A 203 17.89 4.40 -12.33
C LEU A 203 17.94 5.27 -11.06
N LEU A 204 18.28 4.69 -9.89
CA LEU A 204 18.49 5.47 -8.67
C LEU A 204 19.66 6.44 -8.83
N ARG A 205 20.80 5.96 -9.35
CA ARG A 205 21.97 6.84 -9.62
C ARG A 205 21.59 7.96 -10.58
N PHE A 206 20.88 7.63 -11.65
CA PHE A 206 20.37 8.61 -12.61
C PHE A 206 19.48 9.66 -11.92
N ALA A 207 18.47 9.25 -11.16
CA ALA A 207 17.58 10.19 -10.47
C ALA A 207 18.34 11.13 -9.54
N LYS A 208 19.26 10.59 -8.71
CA LYS A 208 20.06 11.39 -7.76
C LYS A 208 21.03 12.36 -8.43
N THR A 209 21.53 12.05 -9.62
CA THR A 209 22.50 12.90 -10.30
C THR A 209 21.86 13.92 -11.22
N SER A 210 20.75 13.59 -11.85
CA SER A 210 20.02 14.49 -12.77
C SER A 210 19.01 15.39 -12.07
N GLY A 211 18.55 15.02 -10.85
CA GLY A 211 17.42 15.66 -10.18
C GLY A 211 16.05 15.24 -10.76
N ILE A 212 16.04 14.39 -11.79
CA ILE A 212 14.81 13.92 -12.42
C ILE A 212 14.23 12.76 -11.62
N PRO A 213 13.00 12.85 -11.12
CA PRO A 213 12.36 11.74 -10.40
C PRO A 213 11.98 10.59 -11.34
N VAL A 214 11.97 9.37 -10.78
CA VAL A 214 11.63 8.14 -11.52
C VAL A 214 10.54 7.39 -10.78
N ILE A 215 9.48 7.02 -11.49
CA ILE A 215 8.44 6.11 -10.99
C ILE A 215 8.66 4.74 -11.64
N LEU A 216 8.86 3.73 -10.81
CA LEU A 216 8.96 2.34 -11.22
C LEU A 216 7.65 1.63 -10.94
N ILE A 217 7.08 0.99 -11.94
CA ILE A 217 5.95 0.08 -11.77
C ILE A 217 6.49 -1.33 -11.61
N GLY A 218 6.01 -2.05 -10.59
CA GLY A 218 6.44 -3.41 -10.29
C GLY A 218 5.28 -4.35 -9.96
N HIS A 219 5.41 -5.64 -10.29
CA HIS A 219 4.44 -6.66 -9.94
C HIS A 219 4.79 -7.34 -8.61
N ILE A 220 3.76 -7.66 -7.82
CA ILE A 220 3.85 -8.42 -6.55
C ILE A 220 3.32 -9.82 -6.83
N ASN A 221 3.90 -10.87 -6.20
CA ASN A 221 3.34 -12.23 -6.28
C ASN A 221 2.11 -12.36 -5.39
N LYS A 222 1.34 -13.45 -5.58
CA LYS A 222 0.14 -13.79 -4.80
C LYS A 222 0.35 -13.88 -3.27
N GLU A 223 1.58 -13.98 -2.81
CA GLU A 223 1.95 -13.97 -1.39
C GLU A 223 2.12 -12.56 -0.82
N GLY A 224 1.77 -11.50 -1.59
CA GLY A 224 1.94 -10.11 -1.18
C GLY A 224 3.40 -9.66 -1.10
N THR A 225 4.32 -10.52 -1.54
CA THR A 225 5.73 -10.18 -1.67
C THR A 225 6.01 -9.80 -3.11
N LEU A 226 6.63 -8.66 -3.34
CA LEU A 226 7.17 -8.27 -4.65
C LEU A 226 8.04 -9.40 -5.20
N ALA A 227 7.90 -9.90 -6.43
CA ALA A 227 8.85 -10.83 -7.06
C ALA A 227 10.21 -10.16 -7.23
N GLY A 228 11.12 -10.47 -6.31
CA GLY A 228 12.40 -9.80 -6.20
C GLY A 228 12.47 -8.52 -5.33
N PRO A 229 11.65 -8.29 -4.34
CA PRO A 229 11.26 -6.94 -3.91
C PRO A 229 11.59 -6.46 -2.53
N LYS A 230 11.85 -7.26 -1.58
CA LYS A 230 12.54 -6.76 -0.37
C LYS A 230 13.87 -6.12 -0.75
N LEU A 231 14.44 -6.51 -1.88
CA LEU A 231 15.66 -5.93 -2.43
C LEU A 231 15.45 -4.53 -3.00
N LEU A 232 14.36 -4.31 -3.75
CA LEU A 232 14.03 -2.99 -4.30
C LEU A 232 13.59 -2.01 -3.22
N GLU A 233 12.91 -2.46 -2.17
CA GLU A 233 12.55 -1.62 -1.03
C GLU A 233 13.74 -0.94 -0.38
N HIS A 234 14.90 -1.59 -0.36
CA HIS A 234 16.13 -0.97 0.16
C HIS A 234 16.75 0.04 -0.79
N ILE A 235 16.58 -0.14 -2.09
CA ILE A 235 17.16 0.70 -3.14
C ILE A 235 16.35 2.00 -3.30
N VAL A 236 15.02 1.91 -3.40
CA VAL A 236 14.16 3.06 -3.69
C VAL A 236 13.91 3.95 -2.47
N ASP A 237 13.55 5.20 -2.70
CA ASP A 237 13.25 6.16 -1.62
C ASP A 237 11.85 5.97 -1.04
N THR A 238 10.88 5.67 -1.91
CA THR A 238 9.47 5.49 -1.55
C THR A 238 8.94 4.20 -2.17
N VAL A 239 8.18 3.43 -1.38
CA VAL A 239 7.45 2.24 -1.84
C VAL A 239 5.98 2.46 -1.55
N ILE A 240 5.18 2.41 -2.59
CA ILE A 240 3.74 2.51 -2.54
C ILE A 240 3.17 1.19 -3.03
N GLN A 241 2.26 0.62 -2.27
CA GLN A 241 1.57 -0.62 -2.62
C GLN A 241 0.13 -0.33 -2.99
N PHE A 242 -0.28 -0.83 -4.16
CA PHE A 242 -1.66 -0.78 -4.60
C PHE A 242 -2.33 -2.09 -4.24
N GLU A 243 -3.31 -2.03 -3.36
CA GLU A 243 -4.04 -3.16 -2.78
C GLU A 243 -5.49 -3.12 -3.22
N GLY A 244 -6.14 -4.28 -3.25
CA GLY A 244 -7.58 -4.42 -3.54
C GLY A 244 -7.89 -5.82 -4.01
N ASP A 245 -9.15 -6.21 -3.88
CA ASP A 245 -9.67 -7.45 -4.42
C ASP A 245 -10.31 -7.16 -5.79
N GLN A 246 -10.15 -8.06 -6.76
CA GLN A 246 -10.74 -7.90 -8.10
C GLN A 246 -12.28 -7.89 -8.08
N HIS A 247 -12.89 -8.43 -7.03
CA HIS A 247 -14.34 -8.46 -6.85
C HIS A 247 -14.92 -7.15 -6.30
N TYR A 248 -14.08 -6.25 -5.75
CA TYR A 248 -14.51 -4.97 -5.21
C TYR A 248 -14.09 -3.82 -6.11
N MET A 249 -14.92 -2.77 -6.16
CA MET A 249 -14.68 -1.59 -7.00
C MET A 249 -13.57 -0.69 -6.43
N TYR A 250 -13.23 -0.84 -5.15
CA TYR A 250 -12.28 0.04 -4.48
C TYR A 250 -10.85 -0.51 -4.48
N ARG A 251 -9.91 0.43 -4.54
CA ARG A 251 -8.47 0.17 -4.48
C ARG A 251 -7.85 1.08 -3.44
N ILE A 252 -6.93 0.55 -2.67
CA ILE A 252 -6.20 1.29 -1.64
C ILE A 252 -4.76 1.45 -2.10
N LEU A 253 -4.27 2.67 -2.04
CA LEU A 253 -2.87 3.00 -2.24
C LEU A 253 -2.23 3.23 -0.87
N ARG A 254 -1.29 2.39 -0.48
CA ARG A 254 -0.66 2.42 0.85
C ARG A 254 0.82 2.74 0.74
N SER A 255 1.31 3.65 1.56
CA SER A 255 2.74 3.89 1.71
C SER A 255 3.37 2.82 2.61
N ILE A 256 4.27 2.01 2.05
CA ILE A 256 5.03 0.98 2.80
C ILE A 256 6.34 1.55 3.32
N LYS A 257 6.96 2.41 2.53
CA LYS A 257 8.20 3.12 2.85
C LYS A 257 8.14 4.51 2.25
N ASN A 258 8.48 5.53 3.03
CA ASN A 258 8.60 6.89 2.52
C ASN A 258 9.70 7.65 3.29
N ARG A 259 10.78 8.01 2.62
CA ARG A 259 11.88 8.80 3.20
C ARG A 259 11.53 10.28 3.35
N PHE A 260 10.48 10.73 2.66
CA PHE A 260 10.12 12.14 2.54
C PHE A 260 8.79 12.49 3.21
N GLY A 261 8.14 11.51 3.82
CA GLY A 261 6.83 11.68 4.44
C GLY A 261 6.43 10.52 5.34
N SER A 262 5.19 10.57 5.82
CA SER A 262 4.61 9.53 6.65
C SER A 262 4.32 8.26 5.85
N THR A 263 4.52 7.10 6.44
CA THR A 263 4.05 5.81 5.92
C THR A 263 2.62 5.47 6.37
N SER A 264 2.01 6.36 7.14
CA SER A 264 0.65 6.16 7.67
C SER A 264 -0.45 6.73 6.75
N GLU A 265 -0.09 7.23 5.57
CA GLU A 265 -1.06 7.81 4.63
C GLU A 265 -1.63 6.76 3.70
N LEU A 266 -2.92 6.95 3.36
CA LEU A 266 -3.66 6.13 2.42
C LEU A 266 -4.25 6.98 1.31
N GLY A 267 -4.27 6.44 0.08
CA GLY A 267 -5.08 6.89 -1.01
C GLY A 267 -6.19 5.87 -1.30
N ILE A 268 -7.37 6.33 -1.62
CA ILE A 268 -8.50 5.46 -1.94
C ILE A 268 -9.05 5.85 -3.30
N TYR A 269 -9.23 4.82 -4.13
CA TYR A 269 -9.72 4.96 -5.50
C TYR A 269 -10.88 4.02 -5.75
N GLU A 270 -11.78 4.43 -6.61
CA GLU A 270 -12.82 3.59 -7.19
C GLU A 270 -12.45 3.26 -8.64
N MET A 271 -12.50 1.99 -9.00
CA MET A 271 -12.27 1.54 -10.36
C MET A 271 -13.52 1.81 -11.21
N GLN A 272 -13.37 2.63 -12.26
CA GLN A 272 -14.42 2.95 -13.21
C GLN A 272 -14.02 2.54 -14.64
N GLN A 273 -14.95 2.56 -15.58
CA GLN A 273 -14.67 2.21 -16.99
C GLN A 273 -13.64 3.14 -17.64
N ASN A 274 -13.64 4.40 -17.25
CA ASN A 274 -12.75 5.46 -17.77
C ASN A 274 -11.49 5.68 -16.94
N GLY A 275 -11.21 4.83 -15.93
CA GLY A 275 -10.01 4.94 -15.10
C GLY A 275 -10.30 4.82 -13.61
N LEU A 276 -9.52 5.52 -12.80
CA LEU A 276 -9.58 5.51 -11.34
C LEU A 276 -10.12 6.85 -10.83
N ARG A 277 -11.26 6.81 -10.14
CA ARG A 277 -11.83 7.96 -9.47
C ARG A 277 -11.26 8.08 -8.05
N GLN A 278 -10.73 9.24 -7.71
CA GLN A 278 -10.29 9.56 -6.35
C GLN A 278 -11.49 9.57 -5.39
N VAL A 279 -11.32 8.95 -4.22
CA VAL A 279 -12.34 8.92 -3.17
C VAL A 279 -11.95 9.85 -2.05
N SER A 280 -12.49 11.05 -2.08
CA SER A 280 -12.21 12.09 -1.06
C SER A 280 -12.84 11.76 0.29
N ASN A 281 -14.01 11.11 0.29
CA ASN A 281 -14.72 10.67 1.49
C ASN A 281 -15.02 9.17 1.45
N PRO A 282 -14.16 8.31 2.03
CA PRO A 282 -14.37 6.87 2.05
C PRO A 282 -15.65 6.46 2.77
N SER A 283 -16.04 7.19 3.81
CA SER A 283 -17.19 6.85 4.62
C SER A 283 -18.49 6.84 3.81
N GLU A 284 -18.65 7.74 2.84
CA GLU A 284 -19.83 7.77 1.97
C GLU A 284 -20.02 6.48 1.15
N LEU A 285 -18.93 5.78 0.89
CA LEU A 285 -18.91 4.56 0.10
C LEU A 285 -19.00 3.29 0.96
N LEU A 286 -18.62 3.41 2.23
CA LEU A 286 -18.52 2.30 3.19
C LEU A 286 -19.73 2.21 4.13
N LEU A 287 -20.64 3.16 4.00
CA LEU A 287 -21.91 3.20 4.71
C LEU A 287 -23.04 2.96 3.72
N SER A 288 -23.87 1.96 3.99
CA SER A 288 -25.10 1.74 3.21
C SER A 288 -26.10 2.85 3.50
N GLN A 289 -26.79 3.35 2.49
CA GLN A 289 -27.85 4.36 2.68
C GLN A 289 -29.13 3.78 3.29
N ASP A 290 -29.35 2.46 3.19
CA ASP A 290 -30.61 1.77 3.53
C ASP A 290 -30.40 0.69 4.61
N HIS A 291 -29.65 0.96 5.69
CA HIS A 291 -29.45 -0.02 6.78
C HIS A 291 -30.46 0.14 7.94
N GLU A 292 -31.40 1.08 7.85
CA GLU A 292 -32.42 1.28 8.90
C GLU A 292 -33.28 0.02 9.09
N GLY A 293 -33.35 -0.44 10.33
CA GLY A 293 -34.16 -1.62 10.71
C GLY A 293 -33.53 -2.98 10.39
N LEU A 294 -32.31 -3.03 9.86
CA LEU A 294 -31.59 -4.29 9.62
C LEU A 294 -30.81 -4.72 10.85
N SER A 295 -31.10 -5.96 11.32
CA SER A 295 -30.28 -6.57 12.38
C SER A 295 -28.91 -7.01 11.85
N GLY A 296 -27.90 -7.05 12.72
CA GLY A 296 -26.56 -7.46 12.37
C GLY A 296 -25.67 -6.38 11.76
N VAL A 297 -26.11 -5.14 11.77
CA VAL A 297 -25.34 -3.99 11.25
C VAL A 297 -24.88 -3.08 12.38
N ALA A 298 -23.61 -2.68 12.37
CA ALA A 298 -23.04 -1.70 13.31
C ALA A 298 -22.00 -0.83 12.60
N ILE A 299 -21.92 0.44 12.98
CA ILE A 299 -20.99 1.39 12.39
C ILE A 299 -19.78 1.61 13.29
N SER A 300 -18.60 1.42 12.75
CA SER A 300 -17.33 1.65 13.43
C SER A 300 -16.66 2.93 12.97
N SER A 301 -16.17 3.73 13.90
CA SER A 301 -15.23 4.80 13.59
C SER A 301 -13.80 4.26 13.70
N VAL A 302 -13.15 4.09 12.56
CA VAL A 302 -11.81 3.52 12.42
C VAL A 302 -10.80 4.56 11.97
N ILE A 303 -9.53 4.29 12.21
CA ILE A 303 -8.41 5.07 11.68
C ILE A 303 -7.45 4.13 10.96
N GLU A 304 -7.23 4.39 9.70
CA GLU A 304 -6.15 3.78 8.95
C GLU A 304 -5.07 4.83 8.68
N GLY A 305 -3.89 4.59 9.23
CA GLY A 305 -2.82 5.58 9.21
C GLY A 305 -3.13 6.83 10.02
N VAL A 306 -3.42 7.94 9.34
CA VAL A 306 -3.85 9.20 9.98
C VAL A 306 -5.29 9.58 9.63
N ARG A 307 -5.95 8.83 8.75
CA ARG A 307 -7.26 9.15 8.20
C ARG A 307 -8.37 8.48 8.99
N PRO A 308 -9.26 9.24 9.65
CA PRO A 308 -10.47 8.69 10.22
C PRO A 308 -11.51 8.45 9.12
N PHE A 309 -12.28 7.38 9.25
CA PHE A 309 -13.47 7.14 8.45
C PHE A 309 -14.43 6.19 9.17
N LEU A 310 -15.67 6.16 8.76
CA LEU A 310 -16.65 5.24 9.26
C LEU A 310 -16.82 4.07 8.31
N VAL A 311 -17.01 2.88 8.88
CA VAL A 311 -17.19 1.65 8.11
C VAL A 311 -18.29 0.81 8.73
N GLU A 312 -19.11 0.25 7.85
CA GLU A 312 -20.17 -0.68 8.23
C GLU A 312 -19.59 -2.07 8.47
N THR A 313 -19.94 -2.62 9.64
CA THR A 313 -19.67 -3.99 10.05
C THR A 313 -20.97 -4.77 9.97
N GLN A 314 -21.01 -5.80 9.15
CA GLN A 314 -22.14 -6.69 9.00
C GLN A 314 -21.85 -8.03 9.66
N ALA A 315 -22.78 -8.55 10.43
CA ALA A 315 -22.71 -9.86 11.06
C ALA A 315 -23.95 -10.69 10.76
N LEU A 316 -23.75 -11.96 10.50
CA LEU A 316 -24.83 -12.96 10.43
C LEU A 316 -24.55 -14.06 11.44
N VAL A 317 -25.50 -14.27 12.36
CA VAL A 317 -25.45 -15.32 13.37
C VAL A 317 -26.62 -16.27 13.17
N SER A 318 -26.31 -17.53 12.92
CA SER A 318 -27.33 -18.58 12.72
C SER A 318 -27.04 -19.81 13.56
N SER A 319 -28.00 -20.73 13.68
CA SER A 319 -27.77 -22.03 14.31
C SER A 319 -26.91 -22.89 13.39
N ALA A 320 -25.87 -23.54 13.96
CA ALA A 320 -24.98 -24.41 13.18
C ALA A 320 -25.76 -25.60 12.60
N ALA A 321 -25.91 -25.66 11.28
CA ALA A 321 -26.65 -26.68 10.57
C ALA A 321 -25.95 -28.05 10.55
N TYR A 322 -24.63 -28.08 10.63
CA TYR A 322 -23.81 -29.29 10.42
C TYR A 322 -23.05 -29.76 11.66
N GLY A 323 -23.49 -29.36 12.84
CA GLY A 323 -22.92 -29.81 14.11
C GLY A 323 -21.53 -29.18 14.48
N THR A 324 -20.78 -28.66 13.51
CA THR A 324 -19.55 -27.90 13.76
C THR A 324 -19.75 -26.45 13.37
N PRO A 325 -19.72 -25.50 14.33
CA PRO A 325 -19.92 -24.09 14.06
C PRO A 325 -18.89 -23.51 13.08
N GLN A 326 -19.38 -22.84 12.06
CA GLN A 326 -18.55 -22.12 11.10
C GLN A 326 -18.32 -20.67 11.55
N ARG A 327 -17.11 -20.20 11.39
CA ARG A 327 -16.75 -18.82 11.71
C ARG A 327 -15.89 -18.28 10.58
N SER A 328 -16.38 -17.24 9.93
CA SER A 328 -15.70 -16.62 8.80
C SER A 328 -15.72 -15.10 8.92
N ALA A 329 -14.66 -14.45 8.53
CA ALA A 329 -14.56 -13.00 8.50
C ALA A 329 -13.93 -12.53 7.19
N THR A 330 -14.60 -11.59 6.53
CA THR A 330 -14.10 -10.85 5.39
C THR A 330 -13.77 -9.43 5.84
N GLY A 331 -12.54 -8.98 5.61
CA GLY A 331 -12.07 -7.64 6.00
C GLY A 331 -11.67 -7.49 7.47
N PHE A 332 -11.86 -8.53 8.30
CA PHE A 332 -11.48 -8.55 9.72
C PHE A 332 -10.62 -9.77 10.05
N ASP A 333 -9.77 -9.67 11.08
CA ASP A 333 -8.90 -10.78 11.48
C ASP A 333 -9.70 -11.94 12.12
N GLN A 334 -9.58 -13.12 11.54
CA GLN A 334 -10.30 -14.33 11.99
C GLN A 334 -9.96 -14.75 13.42
N ARG A 335 -8.70 -14.57 13.85
CA ARG A 335 -8.26 -14.93 15.22
C ARG A 335 -8.83 -13.94 16.22
N ARG A 336 -8.89 -12.66 15.82
CA ARG A 336 -9.50 -11.60 16.63
C ARG A 336 -11.01 -11.83 16.80
N LEU A 337 -11.71 -12.20 15.73
CA LEU A 337 -13.13 -12.58 15.80
C LEU A 337 -13.35 -13.70 16.82
N ASN A 338 -12.59 -14.79 16.74
CA ASN A 338 -12.72 -15.91 17.68
C ASN A 338 -12.53 -15.50 19.13
N MET A 339 -11.59 -14.58 19.39
CA MET A 339 -11.35 -14.02 20.71
C MET A 339 -12.54 -13.19 21.22
N LEU A 340 -13.11 -12.33 20.36
CA LEU A 340 -14.27 -11.51 20.71
C LEU A 340 -15.52 -12.36 21.01
N LEU A 341 -15.73 -13.42 20.23
CA LEU A 341 -16.83 -14.39 20.49
C LEU A 341 -16.65 -15.08 21.85
N ALA A 342 -15.43 -15.45 22.22
CA ALA A 342 -15.15 -16.02 23.53
C ALA A 342 -15.38 -15.03 24.69
N VAL A 343 -15.09 -13.73 24.48
CA VAL A 343 -15.42 -12.67 25.45
C VAL A 343 -16.94 -12.52 25.61
N LEU A 344 -17.69 -12.46 24.50
CA LEU A 344 -19.17 -12.41 24.54
C LEU A 344 -19.77 -13.56 25.30
N GLU A 345 -19.29 -14.77 25.05
CA GLU A 345 -19.77 -15.96 25.71
C GLU A 345 -19.46 -15.99 27.21
N LYS A 346 -18.18 -15.76 27.56
CA LYS A 346 -17.73 -15.90 28.95
C LYS A 346 -18.07 -14.73 29.85
N ARG A 347 -18.13 -13.49 29.32
CA ARG A 347 -18.30 -12.26 30.12
C ARG A 347 -19.72 -11.72 30.04
N VAL A 348 -20.37 -11.84 28.89
CA VAL A 348 -21.71 -11.29 28.69
C VAL A 348 -22.79 -12.37 28.78
N GLY A 349 -22.41 -13.64 28.64
CA GLY A 349 -23.31 -14.79 28.84
C GLY A 349 -24.08 -15.26 27.59
N PHE A 350 -23.70 -14.78 26.39
CA PHE A 350 -24.30 -15.22 25.14
C PHE A 350 -23.83 -16.61 24.71
N LYS A 351 -24.73 -17.51 24.36
CA LYS A 351 -24.37 -18.86 23.90
C LYS A 351 -24.08 -18.87 22.41
N LEU A 352 -22.83 -18.66 22.06
CA LEU A 352 -22.34 -18.60 20.69
C LEU A 352 -21.58 -19.86 20.23
N MET A 353 -21.34 -20.82 21.15
CA MET A 353 -20.58 -22.04 20.83
C MET A 353 -21.20 -22.90 19.74
N GLN A 354 -22.55 -22.90 19.64
CA GLN A 354 -23.31 -23.70 18.66
C GLN A 354 -23.87 -22.83 17.54
N LYS A 355 -23.31 -21.65 17.31
CA LYS A 355 -23.75 -20.71 16.29
C LYS A 355 -22.69 -20.55 15.21
N ASP A 356 -23.15 -20.52 13.97
CA ASP A 356 -22.37 -20.03 12.85
C ASP A 356 -22.30 -18.50 12.94
N VAL A 357 -21.11 -17.93 12.70
CA VAL A 357 -20.88 -16.48 12.74
C VAL A 357 -20.12 -16.06 11.51
N PHE A 358 -20.72 -15.19 10.73
CA PHE A 358 -20.11 -14.59 9.54
C PHE A 358 -19.98 -13.08 9.74
N ILE A 359 -18.81 -12.55 9.47
CA ILE A 359 -18.53 -11.10 9.50
C ILE A 359 -18.11 -10.65 8.11
N ASN A 360 -18.68 -9.53 7.69
CA ASN A 360 -18.29 -8.83 6.48
C ASN A 360 -18.10 -7.34 6.77
N ILE A 361 -16.95 -6.81 6.37
CA ILE A 361 -16.69 -5.38 6.40
C ILE A 361 -17.04 -4.79 5.05
N ALA A 362 -17.88 -3.76 5.04
CA ALA A 362 -18.34 -3.13 3.81
C ALA A 362 -17.20 -2.67 2.92
N GLY A 363 -17.39 -2.72 1.61
CA GLY A 363 -16.40 -2.32 0.61
C GLY A 363 -15.20 -3.26 0.47
N GLY A 364 -15.15 -4.39 1.21
CA GLY A 364 -14.04 -5.35 1.14
C GLY A 364 -12.72 -4.84 1.70
N LEU A 365 -12.76 -3.77 2.48
CA LEU A 365 -11.59 -3.22 3.13
C LEU A 365 -11.08 -4.16 4.23
N ARG A 366 -9.79 -4.40 4.26
CA ARG A 366 -9.15 -5.04 5.41
C ARG A 366 -8.81 -3.99 6.45
N VAL A 367 -9.57 -3.95 7.53
CA VAL A 367 -9.34 -3.03 8.65
C VAL A 367 -8.48 -3.70 9.72
N THR A 368 -7.43 -3.00 10.15
CA THR A 368 -6.49 -3.48 11.18
C THR A 368 -6.65 -2.74 12.51
N ASP A 369 -7.47 -1.71 12.54
CA ASP A 369 -7.71 -0.89 13.73
C ASP A 369 -8.54 -1.66 14.79
N LEU A 370 -7.94 -1.89 15.95
CA LEU A 370 -8.60 -2.58 17.07
C LEU A 370 -9.82 -1.81 17.64
N ALA A 371 -9.96 -0.52 17.33
CA ALA A 371 -11.15 0.25 17.70
C ALA A 371 -12.45 -0.33 17.13
N MET A 372 -12.34 -1.20 16.12
CA MET A 372 -13.44 -1.89 15.47
C MET A 372 -14.04 -3.02 16.31
N ASP A 373 -13.37 -3.52 17.33
CA ASP A 373 -13.81 -4.64 18.16
C ASP A 373 -15.23 -4.44 18.69
N LEU A 374 -15.53 -3.22 19.15
CA LEU A 374 -16.81 -2.90 19.75
C LEU A 374 -17.97 -3.00 18.74
N SER A 375 -17.77 -2.55 17.50
CA SER A 375 -18.77 -2.67 16.45
C SER A 375 -18.97 -4.12 15.98
N VAL A 376 -17.89 -4.92 15.94
CA VAL A 376 -17.98 -6.35 15.64
C VAL A 376 -18.83 -7.06 16.70
N ILE A 377 -18.60 -6.78 17.99
CA ILE A 377 -19.40 -7.32 19.09
C ILE A 377 -20.87 -6.87 18.99
N ALA A 378 -21.12 -5.60 18.72
CA ALA A 378 -22.45 -5.03 18.60
C ALA A 378 -23.21 -5.64 17.41
N ALA A 379 -22.57 -5.78 16.25
CA ALA A 379 -23.17 -6.41 15.06
C ALA A 379 -23.51 -7.90 15.31
N VAL A 380 -22.59 -8.66 15.94
CA VAL A 380 -22.83 -10.06 16.30
C VAL A 380 -24.03 -10.18 17.25
N LEU A 381 -24.10 -9.33 18.25
CA LEU A 381 -25.21 -9.36 19.18
C LEU A 381 -26.53 -8.95 18.49
N SER A 382 -26.54 -7.86 17.75
CA SER A 382 -27.69 -7.41 16.96
C SER A 382 -28.26 -8.54 16.10
N SER A 383 -27.42 -9.26 15.36
CA SER A 383 -27.82 -10.41 14.57
C SER A 383 -28.30 -11.59 15.43
N ASN A 384 -27.65 -11.84 16.58
CA ASN A 384 -28.04 -12.99 17.44
C ASN A 384 -29.41 -12.83 18.11
N VAL A 385 -29.78 -11.58 18.47
CA VAL A 385 -31.09 -11.25 19.10
C VAL A 385 -32.12 -10.72 18.11
N ASP A 386 -31.71 -10.62 16.83
CA ASP A 386 -32.54 -10.09 15.72
C ASP A 386 -33.13 -8.70 16.01
N THR A 387 -32.28 -7.82 16.54
CA THR A 387 -32.67 -6.45 16.90
C THR A 387 -31.74 -5.49 16.24
N ALA A 388 -32.25 -4.55 15.44
CA ALA A 388 -31.44 -3.53 14.78
C ALA A 388 -30.84 -2.52 15.79
N ILE A 389 -29.67 -2.01 15.49
CA ILE A 389 -29.12 -0.82 16.15
C ILE A 389 -29.77 0.39 15.49
N GLU A 390 -30.26 1.34 16.28
CA GLU A 390 -30.88 2.56 15.76
C GLU A 390 -29.92 3.35 14.87
N ALA A 391 -30.46 4.02 13.87
CA ALA A 391 -29.69 4.94 13.01
C ALA A 391 -29.03 6.05 13.85
N GLY A 392 -27.95 6.61 13.35
CA GLY A 392 -27.20 7.68 14.04
C GLY A 392 -26.22 7.21 15.12
N TRP A 393 -26.13 5.90 15.40
CA TRP A 393 -25.14 5.34 16.32
C TRP A 393 -23.88 4.88 15.60
N CYS A 394 -22.74 5.28 16.15
CA CYS A 394 -21.45 4.69 15.78
C CYS A 394 -20.62 4.40 17.03
N MET A 395 -19.51 3.72 16.88
CA MET A 395 -18.69 3.32 18.02
C MET A 395 -17.21 3.16 17.69
N ALA A 396 -16.37 3.30 18.72
CA ALA A 396 -14.95 3.00 18.67
C ALA A 396 -14.49 2.47 20.02
N GLY A 397 -13.87 1.29 20.06
CA GLY A 397 -13.34 0.73 21.29
C GLY A 397 -12.63 -0.60 21.07
N GLU A 398 -11.43 -0.73 21.60
CA GLU A 398 -10.73 -2.02 21.68
C GLU A 398 -11.31 -2.83 22.85
N VAL A 399 -11.50 -4.12 22.64
CA VAL A 399 -12.04 -5.02 23.67
C VAL A 399 -10.97 -5.98 24.18
N GLY A 400 -10.74 -5.94 25.50
CA GLY A 400 -9.83 -6.88 26.16
C GLY A 400 -10.52 -8.18 26.60
N LEU A 401 -9.70 -9.17 26.98
CA LEU A 401 -10.16 -10.53 27.35
C LEU A 401 -11.03 -10.57 28.59
N SER A 402 -10.98 -9.55 29.46
CA SER A 402 -11.82 -9.42 30.64
C SER A 402 -13.17 -8.74 30.35
N GLY A 403 -13.43 -8.34 29.09
CA GLY A 403 -14.60 -7.58 28.68
C GLY A 403 -14.47 -6.08 28.94
N GLU A 404 -13.28 -5.61 29.30
CA GLU A 404 -12.99 -4.18 29.42
C GLU A 404 -12.88 -3.50 28.05
N VAL A 405 -13.37 -2.27 27.95
CA VAL A 405 -13.22 -1.42 26.77
C VAL A 405 -12.00 -0.51 26.99
N ARG A 406 -10.97 -0.73 26.17
CA ARG A 406 -9.68 -0.06 26.25
C ARG A 406 -9.65 1.22 25.45
N PRO A 407 -8.81 2.20 25.87
CA PRO A 407 -8.66 3.44 25.13
C PRO A 407 -8.11 3.19 23.71
N VAL A 408 -8.60 4.00 22.79
CA VAL A 408 -8.17 4.01 21.39
C VAL A 408 -7.40 5.29 21.07
N ASN A 409 -6.54 5.24 20.09
CA ASN A 409 -5.78 6.40 19.65
C ASN A 409 -6.67 7.41 18.90
N ARG A 410 -6.24 8.69 18.89
CA ARG A 410 -6.83 9.76 18.07
C ARG A 410 -8.35 9.89 18.22
N ILE A 411 -8.86 9.78 19.42
CA ILE A 411 -10.30 9.78 19.69
C ILE A 411 -10.99 11.06 19.18
N GLU A 412 -10.32 12.21 19.26
CA GLU A 412 -10.87 13.48 18.76
C GLU A 412 -11.14 13.45 17.28
N GLN A 413 -10.25 12.86 16.48
CA GLN A 413 -10.44 12.72 15.02
C GLN A 413 -11.59 11.78 14.69
N ARG A 414 -11.77 10.69 15.45
CA ARG A 414 -12.89 9.75 15.30
C ARG A 414 -14.24 10.42 15.55
N ILE A 415 -14.32 11.19 16.62
CA ILE A 415 -15.52 11.92 17.00
C ILE A 415 -15.84 13.00 15.95
N ALA A 416 -14.85 13.77 15.54
CA ALA A 416 -15.02 14.83 14.54
C ALA A 416 -15.50 14.27 13.18
N GLU A 417 -14.99 13.12 12.74
CA GLU A 417 -15.45 12.50 11.50
C GLU A 417 -16.88 11.95 11.63
N ALA A 418 -17.23 11.33 12.77
CA ALA A 418 -18.59 10.86 13.02
C ALA A 418 -19.59 12.03 13.04
N GLU A 419 -19.27 13.14 13.73
CA GLU A 419 -20.10 14.35 13.75
C GLU A 419 -20.27 14.96 12.35
N LYS A 420 -19.17 15.07 11.58
CA LYS A 420 -19.18 15.58 10.19
C LYS A 420 -20.10 14.79 9.28
N LEU A 421 -20.21 13.48 9.51
CA LEU A 421 -21.07 12.56 8.74
C LEU A 421 -22.52 12.49 9.26
N GLY A 422 -22.85 13.30 10.27
CA GLY A 422 -24.23 13.42 10.77
C GLY A 422 -24.65 12.37 11.80
N PHE A 423 -23.69 11.62 12.38
CA PHE A 423 -23.99 10.73 13.49
C PHE A 423 -24.34 11.51 14.74
N GLU A 424 -25.37 11.04 15.46
CA GLU A 424 -25.90 11.71 16.65
C GLU A 424 -25.27 11.17 17.94
N HIS A 425 -24.89 9.89 17.94
CA HIS A 425 -24.38 9.17 19.10
C HIS A 425 -23.09 8.41 18.77
N ILE A 426 -22.12 8.48 19.68
CA ILE A 426 -20.88 7.69 19.59
C ILE A 426 -20.54 7.02 20.92
N ILE A 427 -20.36 5.68 20.89
CA ILE A 427 -19.88 4.92 22.05
C ILE A 427 -18.35 4.91 22.01
N ILE A 428 -17.71 5.35 23.10
CA ILE A 428 -16.27 5.49 23.23
C ILE A 428 -15.75 4.97 24.57
N PRO A 429 -14.44 4.59 24.65
CA PRO A 429 -13.87 4.19 25.93
C PRO A 429 -13.86 5.34 26.95
N ALA A 430 -14.35 5.10 28.15
CA ALA A 430 -14.38 6.12 29.22
C ALA A 430 -13.00 6.69 29.57
N HIS A 431 -11.94 5.90 29.38
CA HIS A 431 -10.57 6.36 29.64
C HIS A 431 -10.06 7.39 28.64
N ASN A 432 -10.63 7.48 27.45
CA ASN A 432 -10.29 8.51 26.46
C ASN A 432 -10.78 9.91 26.85
N LEU A 433 -11.70 10.02 27.81
CA LEU A 433 -12.25 11.30 28.24
C LEU A 433 -11.40 12.03 29.28
N LYS A 434 -10.27 11.47 29.72
CA LYS A 434 -9.37 12.15 30.63
C LYS A 434 -8.69 13.34 29.94
N GLY A 435 -9.01 14.55 30.36
CA GLY A 435 -8.50 15.80 29.77
C GLY A 435 -9.19 16.23 28.45
N PHE A 436 -10.30 15.58 28.12
CA PHE A 436 -11.06 15.85 26.91
C PHE A 436 -12.15 16.90 27.12
N ASP A 437 -12.22 17.91 26.24
CA ASP A 437 -13.26 18.93 26.27
C ASP A 437 -14.48 18.51 25.44
N LYS A 438 -15.48 17.96 26.11
CA LYS A 438 -16.74 17.49 25.51
C LYS A 438 -17.54 18.59 24.80
N ARG A 439 -17.34 19.87 25.18
CA ARG A 439 -18.14 21.01 24.67
C ARG A 439 -17.82 21.35 23.21
N LYS A 440 -16.73 20.80 22.67
CA LYS A 440 -16.32 21.05 21.29
C LYS A 440 -17.18 20.31 20.26
N TYR A 441 -17.95 19.32 20.69
CA TYR A 441 -18.69 18.42 19.82
C TYR A 441 -20.18 18.47 20.09
N LYS A 442 -20.99 18.36 19.05
CA LYS A 442 -22.46 18.30 19.14
C LYS A 442 -22.96 16.88 19.29
N ILE A 443 -22.20 15.90 18.76
CA ILE A 443 -22.51 14.47 18.86
C ILE A 443 -22.51 14.04 20.34
N GLU A 444 -23.49 13.24 20.74
CA GLU A 444 -23.60 12.73 22.09
C GLU A 444 -22.59 11.62 22.38
N LEU A 445 -21.78 11.80 23.42
CA LEU A 445 -20.71 10.87 23.77
C LEU A 445 -21.18 9.91 24.86
N HIS A 446 -21.14 8.62 24.58
CA HIS A 446 -21.50 7.53 25.50
C HIS A 446 -20.23 6.80 25.97
N PRO A 447 -19.63 7.25 27.10
CA PRO A 447 -18.41 6.64 27.60
C PRO A 447 -18.70 5.32 28.32
N VAL A 448 -18.01 4.25 27.90
CA VAL A 448 -18.16 2.92 28.48
C VAL A 448 -16.82 2.37 28.98
N ARG A 449 -16.87 1.51 30.02
CA ARG A 449 -15.70 0.82 30.57
C ARG A 449 -15.70 -0.66 30.23
N LYS A 450 -16.89 -1.23 30.02
CA LYS A 450 -17.10 -2.66 29.74
C LYS A 450 -18.02 -2.84 28.55
N VAL A 451 -17.86 -3.98 27.87
CA VAL A 451 -18.73 -4.39 26.76
C VAL A 451 -20.21 -4.40 27.19
N GLU A 452 -20.52 -4.91 28.39
CA GLU A 452 -21.89 -4.97 28.93
C GLU A 452 -22.56 -3.59 28.98
N GLU A 453 -21.81 -2.54 29.32
CA GLU A 453 -22.31 -1.15 29.35
C GLU A 453 -22.66 -0.69 27.92
N ALA A 454 -21.81 -0.95 26.96
CA ALA A 454 -22.04 -0.59 25.55
C ALA A 454 -23.30 -1.29 25.00
N LEU A 455 -23.42 -2.59 25.27
CA LEU A 455 -24.57 -3.38 24.80
C LEU A 455 -25.88 -2.94 25.46
N ARG A 456 -25.83 -2.58 26.76
CA ARG A 456 -26.99 -2.03 27.46
C ARG A 456 -27.39 -0.66 26.92
N THR A 457 -26.45 0.15 26.48
CA THR A 457 -26.73 1.44 25.84
C THR A 457 -27.41 1.28 24.48
N LEU A 458 -27.07 0.23 23.74
CA LEU A 458 -27.59 0.00 22.39
C LEU A 458 -28.94 -0.75 22.38
N PHE A 459 -29.19 -1.66 23.33
CA PHE A 459 -30.31 -2.58 23.31
C PHE A 459 -31.24 -2.47 24.53
N GLY A 460 -30.97 -1.61 25.49
CA GLY A 460 -31.80 -1.34 26.68
C GLY A 460 -31.40 -2.20 27.87
#